data_e5dd38e318a180a52b2f9a991c9f1544
#
_entry.id   e5dd38e318a180a52b2f9a991c9f1544
#
_cell.length_a   1.000
_cell.length_b   1.000
_cell.length_c   1.000
_cell.angle_alpha   90.00
_cell.angle_beta   90.00
_cell.angle_gamma   90.00
#
_symmetry.space_group_name_H-M   'P 1'
#
loop_
_entity.id
_entity.type
_entity.pdbx_description
1 polymer ?
#
loop_
_entity_poly.entity_id
_entity_poly.type
_entity_poly.pdbx_seq_one_letter_code
_entity_poly.pdbx_strand_id
1 'polypeptide(L)'
;KGIVRLDVPTEVFSQTTKSPAEYSRLCTRLEEMMAKERELPFERFKGTGMLHVHNTICSQVATRHERLSKFAMEHDIIIFVSGKASSNGKVLCDLCKSLNIRTYHIDSPEEIKREWFRADDKVGVCGATSTPKWLLEETAEHILQLNQFVPQWEETYGDKSADNQ
;
A
#
# COMPACT_ATOMS: atom_id res chain seq x y z
N LYS A 1 31.10 8.05 3.32
CA LYS A 1 29.95 8.92 3.69
C LYS A 1 30.06 10.14 2.79
N GLY A 2 29.12 10.36 1.86
CA GLY A 2 29.06 11.57 1.06
C GLY A 2 28.68 12.75 1.93
N ILE A 3 29.40 13.85 1.81
CA ILE A 3 29.08 15.12 2.46
C ILE A 3 28.30 15.94 1.44
N VAL A 4 27.07 16.33 1.75
CA VAL A 4 26.29 17.25 0.94
C VAL A 4 26.88 18.66 1.13
N ARG A 5 27.29 19.32 0.06
CA ARG A 5 27.72 20.71 0.09
C ARG A 5 26.52 21.64 0.06
N LEU A 6 26.36 22.45 1.09
CA LEU A 6 25.23 23.38 1.23
C LEU A 6 25.52 24.77 0.64
N ASP A 7 26.75 25.02 0.22
CA ASP A 7 27.28 26.31 -0.29
C ASP A 7 27.25 26.43 -1.82
N VAL A 8 26.78 25.40 -2.51
CA VAL A 8 26.72 25.36 -3.99
C VAL A 8 25.29 25.16 -4.49
N PRO A 9 24.98 25.60 -5.74
CA PRO A 9 23.72 25.26 -6.38
C PRO A 9 23.53 23.75 -6.42
N THR A 10 22.35 23.28 -6.04
CA THR A 10 22.05 21.86 -5.86
C THR A 10 20.77 21.49 -6.61
N GLU A 11 20.83 20.41 -7.37
CA GLU A 11 19.69 19.79 -8.04
C GLU A 11 19.26 18.56 -7.26
N VAL A 12 17.98 18.40 -6.98
CA VAL A 12 17.43 17.28 -6.22
C VAL A 12 16.45 16.48 -7.05
N PHE A 13 16.73 15.20 -7.18
CA PHE A 13 15.89 14.23 -7.89
C PHE A 13 15.49 13.10 -6.92
N SER A 14 14.28 12.60 -7.07
CA SER A 14 13.83 11.40 -6.35
C SER A 14 13.82 10.19 -7.27
N GLN A 15 14.01 9.00 -6.72
CA GLN A 15 13.62 7.78 -7.39
C GLN A 15 12.10 7.80 -7.63
N THR A 16 11.66 7.30 -8.79
CA THR A 16 10.24 7.31 -9.20
C THR A 16 9.29 6.60 -8.24
N THR A 17 9.82 5.72 -7.38
CA THR A 17 9.07 4.86 -6.45
C THR A 17 9.04 5.38 -5.00
N LYS A 18 9.63 6.53 -4.72
CA LYS A 18 9.65 7.10 -3.36
C LYS A 18 8.34 7.79 -2.98
N SER A 19 8.14 7.95 -1.67
CA SER A 19 6.99 8.68 -1.14
C SER A 19 7.09 10.17 -1.45
N PRO A 20 6.06 10.78 -2.08
CA PRO A 20 6.03 12.22 -2.33
C PRO A 20 6.15 13.05 -1.05
N ALA A 21 5.50 12.62 0.03
CA ALA A 21 5.53 13.33 1.31
C ALA A 21 6.92 13.32 1.97
N GLU A 22 7.64 12.19 1.89
CA GLU A 22 9.01 12.10 2.40
C GLU A 22 9.98 12.92 1.55
N TYR A 23 9.80 12.89 0.24
CA TYR A 23 10.60 13.70 -0.68
C TYR A 23 10.42 15.19 -0.43
N SER A 24 9.17 15.65 -0.31
CA SER A 24 8.86 17.05 0.01
C SER A 24 9.49 17.48 1.35
N ARG A 25 9.36 16.67 2.42
CA ARG A 25 10.00 16.95 3.72
C ARG A 25 11.52 17.04 3.62
N LEU A 26 12.15 16.15 2.84
CA LEU A 26 13.59 16.20 2.61
C LEU A 26 14.00 17.51 1.91
N CYS A 27 13.28 17.90 0.87
CA CYS A 27 13.57 19.12 0.11
C CYS A 27 13.43 20.36 1.00
N THR A 28 12.35 20.49 1.78
CA THR A 28 12.16 21.59 2.74
C THR A 28 13.30 21.64 3.75
N ARG A 29 13.72 20.49 4.29
CA ARG A 29 14.84 20.44 5.24
C ARG A 29 16.18 20.85 4.61
N LEU A 30 16.42 20.49 3.36
CA LEU A 30 17.61 20.96 2.61
C LEU A 30 17.57 22.47 2.40
N GLU A 31 16.42 23.03 2.01
CA GLU A 31 16.24 24.49 1.89
C GLU A 31 16.54 25.22 3.20
N GLU A 32 16.02 24.73 4.33
CA GLU A 32 16.27 25.28 5.66
C GLU A 32 17.76 25.26 6.03
N MET A 33 18.42 24.12 5.76
CA MET A 33 19.86 23.97 6.05
C MET A 33 20.72 24.91 5.19
N MET A 34 20.40 25.03 3.90
CA MET A 34 21.12 25.91 2.95
C MET A 34 20.88 27.39 3.27
N ALA A 35 19.66 27.75 3.67
CA ALA A 35 19.32 29.10 4.12
C ALA A 35 20.13 29.48 5.37
N LYS A 36 20.19 28.56 6.35
CA LYS A 36 20.96 28.75 7.59
C LYS A 36 22.46 28.92 7.34
N GLU A 37 23.03 28.08 6.48
CA GLU A 37 24.47 28.15 6.12
C GLU A 37 24.84 29.51 5.51
N ARG A 38 23.88 30.17 4.82
CA ARG A 38 24.05 31.46 4.17
C ARG A 38 23.58 32.65 5.02
N GLU A 39 23.15 32.38 6.25
CA GLU A 39 22.59 33.41 7.15
C GLU A 39 21.44 34.21 6.50
N LEU A 40 20.64 33.53 5.61
CA LEU A 40 19.52 34.14 4.93
C LEU A 40 18.20 33.70 5.58
N PRO A 41 17.20 34.62 5.67
CA PRO A 41 15.82 34.23 5.97
C PRO A 41 15.31 33.20 4.95
N PHE A 42 14.57 32.19 5.42
CA PHE A 42 14.07 31.08 4.61
C PHE A 42 13.28 31.57 3.36
N GLU A 43 12.45 32.58 3.53
CA GLU A 43 11.66 33.16 2.44
C GLU A 43 12.55 33.85 1.36
N ARG A 44 13.66 34.42 1.76
CA ARG A 44 14.63 34.99 0.81
C ARG A 44 15.43 33.91 0.09
N PHE A 45 15.74 32.81 0.78
CA PHE A 45 16.49 31.70 0.18
C PHE A 45 15.73 31.05 -0.99
N LYS A 46 14.40 30.84 -0.86
CA LYS A 46 13.57 30.27 -1.92
C LYS A 46 13.69 31.00 -3.28
N GLY A 47 13.94 32.28 -3.28
CA GLY A 47 14.12 33.09 -4.49
C GLY A 47 15.52 33.04 -5.11
N THR A 48 16.50 32.41 -4.47
CA THR A 48 17.91 32.44 -4.91
C THR A 48 18.23 31.47 -6.05
N GLY A 49 17.36 30.49 -6.34
CA GLY A 49 17.65 29.43 -7.31
C GLY A 49 18.80 28.49 -6.90
N MET A 50 19.16 28.47 -5.63
CA MET A 50 20.24 27.62 -5.13
C MET A 50 19.84 26.17 -4.93
N LEU A 51 18.56 25.88 -4.77
CA LEU A 51 18.00 24.53 -4.73
C LEU A 51 16.95 24.38 -5.83
N HIS A 52 17.20 23.49 -6.76
CA HIS A 52 16.24 23.11 -7.79
C HIS A 52 15.69 21.72 -7.47
N VAL A 53 14.39 21.66 -7.18
CA VAL A 53 13.69 20.42 -6.86
C VAL A 53 12.94 19.91 -8.09
N HIS A 54 13.32 18.72 -8.56
CA HIS A 54 12.68 18.07 -9.69
C HIS A 54 11.65 17.05 -9.21
N ASN A 55 10.40 17.22 -9.60
CA ASN A 55 9.34 16.25 -9.31
C ASN A 55 9.46 15.03 -10.25
N THR A 56 10.38 14.12 -9.91
CA THR A 56 10.66 12.90 -10.67
C THR A 56 9.89 11.67 -10.17
N ILE A 57 9.02 11.85 -9.17
CA ILE A 57 8.16 10.78 -8.69
C ILE A 57 7.06 10.54 -9.72
N CYS A 58 6.90 9.27 -10.13
CA CYS A 58 5.85 8.90 -11.07
C CYS A 58 4.47 9.23 -10.48
N SER A 59 3.62 9.91 -11.24
CA SER A 59 2.25 10.26 -10.82
C SER A 59 1.43 9.03 -10.44
N GLN A 60 1.65 7.91 -11.10
CA GLN A 60 1.05 6.61 -10.77
C GLN A 60 1.44 6.14 -9.36
N VAL A 61 2.68 6.39 -8.93
CA VAL A 61 3.15 6.07 -7.58
C VAL A 61 2.60 7.07 -6.57
N ALA A 62 2.54 8.35 -6.91
CA ALA A 62 2.01 9.40 -6.04
C ALA A 62 0.53 9.14 -5.65
N THR A 63 -0.30 8.74 -6.63
CA THR A 63 -1.72 8.44 -6.40
C THR A 63 -1.98 7.04 -5.86
N ARG A 64 -0.98 6.15 -5.88
CA ARG A 64 -1.15 4.76 -5.43
C ARG A 64 -1.51 4.66 -3.96
N HIS A 65 -0.83 5.36 -3.09
CA HIS A 65 -1.10 5.33 -1.65
C HIS A 65 -2.54 5.77 -1.36
N GLU A 66 -3.01 6.82 -2.02
CA GLU A 66 -4.37 7.32 -1.88
C GLU A 66 -5.41 6.29 -2.37
N ARG A 67 -5.19 5.72 -3.57
CA ARG A 67 -6.07 4.68 -4.13
C ARG A 67 -6.10 3.42 -3.26
N LEU A 68 -4.93 2.98 -2.78
CA LEU A 68 -4.82 1.81 -1.93
C LEU A 68 -5.48 2.05 -0.56
N SER A 69 -5.34 3.25 0.00
CA SER A 69 -6.01 3.63 1.24
C SER A 69 -7.53 3.59 1.10
N LYS A 70 -8.06 4.17 0.03
CA LYS A 70 -9.49 4.12 -0.27
C LYS A 70 -9.97 2.68 -0.44
N PHE A 71 -9.23 1.88 -1.23
CA PHE A 71 -9.53 0.46 -1.44
C PHE A 71 -9.57 -0.32 -0.12
N ALA A 72 -8.60 -0.12 0.78
CA ALA A 72 -8.55 -0.80 2.06
C ALA A 72 -9.72 -0.45 2.98
N MET A 73 -10.22 0.79 2.91
CA MET A 73 -11.39 1.24 3.70
C MET A 73 -12.74 0.77 3.12
N GLU A 74 -12.80 0.47 1.82
CA GLU A 74 -14.03 0.04 1.13
C GLU A 74 -14.31 -1.47 1.23
N HIS A 75 -13.41 -2.26 1.84
CA HIS A 75 -13.50 -3.71 1.95
C HIS A 75 -13.44 -4.17 3.41
N ASP A 76 -14.11 -5.28 3.71
CA ASP A 76 -14.15 -5.87 5.05
C ASP A 76 -12.87 -6.65 5.36
N ILE A 77 -12.26 -7.24 4.34
CA ILE A 77 -11.01 -8.00 4.41
C ILE A 77 -10.14 -7.71 3.19
N ILE A 78 -8.84 -7.59 3.41
CA ILE A 78 -7.85 -7.35 2.34
C ILE A 78 -6.87 -8.52 2.28
N ILE A 79 -6.74 -9.10 1.10
CA ILE A 79 -5.66 -10.04 0.78
C ILE A 79 -4.62 -9.27 -0.04
N PHE A 80 -3.50 -8.97 0.61
CA PHE A 80 -2.39 -8.24 0.01
C PHE A 80 -1.33 -9.20 -0.49
N VAL A 81 -1.15 -9.25 -1.83
CA VAL A 81 -0.24 -10.21 -2.49
C VAL A 81 1.08 -9.55 -2.84
N SER A 82 2.17 -10.00 -2.25
CA SER A 82 3.52 -9.61 -2.68
C SER A 82 4.57 -10.52 -2.07
N GLY A 83 5.71 -10.66 -2.73
CA GLY A 83 6.84 -11.38 -2.16
C GLY A 83 7.25 -10.82 -0.79
N LYS A 84 7.42 -11.69 0.19
CA LYS A 84 7.74 -11.31 1.60
C LYS A 84 9.07 -10.58 1.76
N ALA A 85 9.97 -10.71 0.80
CA ALA A 85 11.24 -9.97 0.76
C ALA A 85 11.10 -8.56 0.16
N SER A 86 9.96 -8.23 -0.47
CA SER A 86 9.74 -6.94 -1.13
C SER A 86 9.58 -5.82 -0.10
N SER A 87 10.55 -4.90 -0.03
CA SER A 87 10.48 -3.73 0.84
C SER A 87 9.28 -2.83 0.51
N ASN A 88 9.01 -2.63 -0.79
CA ASN A 88 7.84 -1.86 -1.23
C ASN A 88 6.52 -2.58 -0.91
N GLY A 89 6.49 -3.91 -1.08
CA GLY A 89 5.35 -4.74 -0.68
C GLY A 89 5.01 -4.59 0.80
N LYS A 90 6.02 -4.64 1.68
CA LYS A 90 5.85 -4.44 3.13
C LYS A 90 5.24 -3.07 3.44
N VAL A 91 5.79 -1.99 2.90
CA VAL A 91 5.29 -0.61 3.14
C VAL A 91 3.83 -0.47 2.72
N LEU A 92 3.45 -1.00 1.55
CA LEU A 92 2.07 -0.92 1.06
C LEU A 92 1.12 -1.83 1.87
N CYS A 93 1.57 -3.01 2.27
CA CYS A 93 0.81 -3.90 3.14
C CYS A 93 0.58 -3.27 4.52
N ASP A 94 1.59 -2.64 5.11
CA ASP A 94 1.48 -1.96 6.40
C ASP A 94 0.53 -0.76 6.33
N LEU A 95 0.50 -0.05 5.19
CA LEU A 95 -0.52 0.98 4.93
C LEU A 95 -1.93 0.37 4.95
N CYS A 96 -2.16 -0.75 4.25
CA CYS A 96 -3.46 -1.44 4.29
C CYS A 96 -3.82 -1.88 5.71
N LYS A 97 -2.88 -2.47 6.46
CA LYS A 97 -3.09 -2.91 7.85
C LYS A 97 -3.44 -1.77 8.80
N SER A 98 -2.88 -0.58 8.58
CA SER A 98 -3.18 0.60 9.40
C SER A 98 -4.62 1.10 9.22
N LEU A 99 -5.25 0.80 8.08
CA LEU A 99 -6.60 1.23 7.72
C LEU A 99 -7.64 0.10 7.86
N ASN A 100 -7.21 -1.14 7.66
CA ASN A 100 -8.04 -2.33 7.78
C ASN A 100 -7.26 -3.42 8.51
N ILE A 101 -7.65 -3.68 9.77
CA ILE A 101 -6.99 -4.66 10.65
C ILE A 101 -7.07 -6.10 10.10
N ARG A 102 -8.09 -6.39 9.25
CA ARG A 102 -8.25 -7.70 8.57
C ARG A 102 -7.49 -7.72 7.24
N THR A 103 -6.23 -7.25 7.25
CA THR A 103 -5.32 -7.31 6.10
C THR A 103 -4.32 -8.44 6.28
N TYR A 104 -4.32 -9.39 5.37
CA TYR A 104 -3.41 -10.55 5.34
C TYR A 104 -2.42 -10.43 4.20
N HIS A 105 -1.13 -10.57 4.54
CA HIS A 105 -0.04 -10.53 3.56
C HIS A 105 0.33 -11.94 3.16
N ILE A 106 0.20 -12.25 1.88
CA ILE A 106 0.56 -13.55 1.29
C ILE A 106 1.55 -13.35 0.13
N ASP A 107 2.34 -14.37 -0.18
CA ASP A 107 3.13 -14.42 -1.41
C ASP A 107 2.60 -15.47 -2.42
N SER A 108 1.74 -16.38 -1.96
CA SER A 108 1.04 -17.34 -2.81
C SER A 108 -0.40 -17.62 -2.33
N PRO A 109 -1.31 -18.08 -3.22
CA PRO A 109 -2.71 -18.37 -2.88
C PRO A 109 -2.88 -19.46 -1.82
N GLU A 110 -1.93 -20.42 -1.72
CA GLU A 110 -1.97 -21.53 -0.77
C GLU A 110 -1.85 -21.10 0.69
N GLU A 111 -1.37 -19.88 0.94
CA GLU A 111 -1.32 -19.31 2.29
C GLU A 111 -2.69 -18.87 2.81
N ILE A 112 -3.69 -18.81 1.95
CA ILE A 112 -5.03 -18.34 2.30
C ILE A 112 -5.72 -19.39 3.19
N LYS A 113 -6.27 -18.90 4.31
CA LYS A 113 -7.01 -19.74 5.23
C LYS A 113 -8.49 -19.42 5.18
N ARG A 114 -9.33 -20.44 5.05
CA ARG A 114 -10.80 -20.32 5.03
C ARG A 114 -11.33 -19.55 6.24
N GLU A 115 -10.73 -19.74 7.41
CA GLU A 115 -11.09 -19.10 8.67
C GLU A 115 -10.95 -17.56 8.71
N TRP A 116 -10.28 -16.98 7.73
CA TRP A 116 -10.16 -15.51 7.62
C TRP A 116 -11.44 -14.86 7.13
N PHE A 117 -12.31 -15.61 6.45
CA PHE A 117 -13.47 -15.09 5.73
C PHE A 117 -14.77 -15.38 6.48
N ARG A 118 -15.69 -14.40 6.42
CA ARG A 118 -17.08 -14.50 6.85
C ARG A 118 -17.98 -14.53 5.61
N ALA A 119 -19.22 -15.01 5.77
CA ALA A 119 -20.15 -15.18 4.65
C ALA A 119 -20.44 -13.89 3.87
N ASP A 120 -20.53 -12.77 4.57
CA ASP A 120 -20.92 -11.48 3.99
C ASP A 120 -19.73 -10.55 3.74
N ASP A 121 -18.48 -11.03 3.86
CA ASP A 121 -17.31 -10.19 3.68
C ASP A 121 -17.17 -9.70 2.23
N LYS A 122 -17.01 -8.38 2.10
CA LYS A 122 -16.51 -7.77 0.86
C LYS A 122 -15.00 -7.92 0.82
N VAL A 123 -14.52 -8.86 0.01
CA VAL A 123 -13.11 -9.22 -0.09
C VAL A 123 -12.39 -8.35 -1.12
N GLY A 124 -11.30 -7.70 -0.72
CA GLY A 124 -10.40 -6.97 -1.59
C GLY A 124 -9.10 -7.73 -1.83
N VAL A 125 -8.73 -7.96 -3.09
CA VAL A 125 -7.42 -8.51 -3.48
C VAL A 125 -6.60 -7.43 -4.13
N CYS A 126 -5.41 -7.16 -3.59
CA CYS A 126 -4.48 -6.17 -4.15
C CYS A 126 -3.04 -6.61 -3.94
N GLY A 127 -2.09 -5.87 -4.52
CA GLY A 127 -0.68 -6.24 -4.41
C GLY A 127 0.28 -5.10 -4.67
N ALA A 128 1.57 -5.38 -4.54
CA ALA A 128 2.65 -4.46 -4.89
C ALA A 128 2.75 -4.27 -6.42
N THR A 129 3.52 -3.26 -6.86
CA THR A 129 3.73 -2.99 -8.31
C THR A 129 4.36 -4.16 -9.04
N SER A 130 5.20 -4.92 -8.33
CA SER A 130 5.90 -6.09 -8.87
C SER A 130 5.06 -7.36 -8.86
N THR A 131 3.86 -7.33 -8.25
CA THR A 131 2.96 -8.49 -8.23
C THR A 131 2.34 -8.66 -9.61
N PRO A 132 2.53 -9.82 -10.27
CA PRO A 132 1.94 -10.07 -11.57
C PRO A 132 0.40 -10.10 -11.49
N LYS A 133 -0.25 -9.62 -12.55
CA LYS A 133 -1.73 -9.60 -12.61
C LYS A 133 -2.33 -11.01 -12.49
N TRP A 134 -1.72 -12.00 -13.15
CA TRP A 134 -2.17 -13.39 -13.10
C TRP A 134 -2.21 -13.95 -11.67
N LEU A 135 -1.25 -13.54 -10.80
CA LEU A 135 -1.22 -14.00 -9.40
C LEU A 135 -2.37 -13.40 -8.58
N LEU A 136 -2.77 -12.16 -8.87
CA LEU A 136 -3.95 -11.55 -8.25
C LEU A 136 -5.23 -12.25 -8.70
N GLU A 137 -5.34 -12.60 -9.98
CA GLU A 137 -6.47 -13.33 -10.57
C GLU A 137 -6.55 -14.74 -9.96
N GLU A 138 -5.45 -15.48 -9.91
CA GLU A 138 -5.37 -16.81 -9.28
C GLU A 138 -5.74 -16.76 -7.79
N THR A 139 -5.27 -15.74 -7.07
CA THR A 139 -5.64 -15.50 -5.67
C THR A 139 -7.17 -15.31 -5.53
N ALA A 140 -7.78 -14.52 -6.39
CA ALA A 140 -9.21 -14.29 -6.37
C ALA A 140 -10.00 -15.57 -6.69
N GLU A 141 -9.57 -16.34 -7.68
CA GLU A 141 -10.19 -17.63 -8.04
C GLU A 141 -10.08 -18.63 -6.87
N HIS A 142 -8.93 -18.71 -6.22
CA HIS A 142 -8.74 -19.56 -5.04
C HIS A 142 -9.71 -19.19 -3.91
N ILE A 143 -9.90 -17.89 -3.62
CA ILE A 143 -10.87 -17.42 -2.62
C ILE A 143 -12.30 -17.82 -3.01
N LEU A 144 -12.68 -17.69 -4.27
CA LEU A 144 -14.00 -18.10 -4.75
C LEU A 144 -14.24 -19.60 -4.58
N GLN A 145 -13.23 -20.42 -4.87
CA GLN A 145 -13.31 -21.87 -4.67
C GLN A 145 -13.46 -22.24 -3.20
N LEU A 146 -12.72 -21.59 -2.31
CA LEU A 146 -12.85 -21.80 -0.86
C LEU A 146 -14.25 -21.42 -0.33
N ASN A 147 -14.90 -20.42 -0.91
CA ASN A 147 -16.25 -20.00 -0.53
C ASN A 147 -17.35 -20.88 -1.14
N GLN A 148 -17.10 -21.55 -2.26
CA GLN A 148 -18.05 -22.52 -2.86
C GLN A 148 -18.08 -23.86 -2.11
N PHE A 149 -17.10 -24.13 -1.28
CA PHE A 149 -17.09 -25.27 -0.36
C PHE A 149 -17.82 -24.95 0.95
N VAL A 150 -19.10 -24.52 0.87
CA VAL A 150 -20.02 -24.64 2.00
C VAL A 150 -20.34 -26.14 2.12
N PRO A 151 -20.00 -26.82 3.23
CA PRO A 151 -20.32 -28.23 3.37
C PRO A 151 -21.84 -28.41 3.27
N GLN A 152 -22.30 -29.32 2.43
CA GLN A 152 -23.72 -29.67 2.21
C GLN A 152 -24.46 -30.14 3.50
N TRP A 153 -23.79 -30.18 4.65
CA TRP A 153 -24.41 -30.60 5.93
C TRP A 153 -25.30 -29.51 6.56
N GLU A 154 -25.21 -28.24 6.17
CA GLU A 154 -26.14 -27.21 6.64
C GLU A 154 -27.54 -27.30 6.02
N GLU A 155 -27.69 -27.93 4.85
CA GLU A 155 -29.00 -28.14 4.22
C GLU A 155 -29.81 -29.29 4.82
N THR A 156 -29.19 -30.20 5.62
CA THR A 156 -29.88 -31.38 6.15
C THR A 156 -30.42 -31.24 7.58
N TYR A 157 -30.18 -30.12 8.27
CA TYR A 157 -30.65 -29.88 9.63
C TYR A 157 -31.88 -28.98 9.76
N GLY A 158 -32.47 -28.57 8.67
CA GLY A 158 -33.56 -27.60 8.59
C GLY A 158 -34.96 -28.19 8.33
N ASP A 159 -35.19 -29.53 8.41
CA ASP A 159 -36.56 -30.04 8.26
C ASP A 159 -36.81 -31.39 8.93
N LYS A 160 -36.88 -31.37 10.27
CA LYS A 160 -37.57 -32.41 11.05
C LYS A 160 -38.28 -31.79 12.24
N SER A 161 -39.26 -30.93 11.99
CA SER A 161 -40.24 -30.57 12.98
C SER A 161 -41.59 -30.16 12.36
N ALA A 162 -42.18 -31.02 11.56
CA ALA A 162 -43.61 -30.96 11.26
C ALA A 162 -44.07 -32.31 10.73
N ASP A 163 -44.23 -33.29 11.62
CA ASP A 163 -45.25 -34.33 11.46
C ASP A 163 -45.34 -35.11 12.79
N ASN A 164 -46.20 -34.60 13.67
CA ASN A 164 -46.91 -35.40 14.68
C ASN A 164 -48.15 -34.60 15.10
N GLN A 165 -49.21 -34.77 14.36
CA GLN A 165 -50.57 -34.80 14.89
C GLN A 165 -51.35 -35.88 14.21
#